data_9df35f96ab40dd65605dd50d039df6a0
#
_entry.id   9df35f96ab40dd65605dd50d039df6a0
#
_cell.length_a   1.000
_cell.length_b   1.000
_cell.length_c   1.000
_cell.angle_alpha   90.00
_cell.angle_beta   90.00
_cell.angle_gamma   90.00
#
_symmetry.space_group_name_H-M   'P 1'
#
loop_
_entity.id
_entity.type
_entity.pdbx_description
1 polymer ?
#
loop_
_entity_poly.entity_id
_entity_poly.type
_entity_poly.pdbx_seq_one_letter_code
_entity_poly.pdbx_strand_id
1 'polypeptide(L)'
;MKCVDDQSKPEDFRRPGHVFPLISRKGGVLVRNGHTEATTDLMRLAGLKECGVCCEVMKEDGTMMRTSQLWEMAKEHNLTFITIRDLQDYIRIHEKHVKEEAVANLPTQYGDFKMYGYINDITGEHHLAL
;
A
#
# COMPACT_ATOMS: atom_id res chain seq x y z
N MET A 1 -16.41 0.54 14.88
CA MET A 1 -15.32 -0.36 15.30
C MET A 1 -14.27 0.48 16.04
N LYS A 2 -13.92 0.11 17.30
CA LYS A 2 -13.08 0.97 18.17
C LYS A 2 -11.71 1.33 17.61
N CYS A 3 -11.07 0.47 16.81
CA CYS A 3 -9.75 0.76 16.22
C CYS A 3 -9.73 1.94 15.22
N VAL A 4 -10.87 2.34 14.69
CA VAL A 4 -11.01 3.45 13.73
C VAL A 4 -11.86 4.62 14.28
N ASP A 5 -12.24 4.55 15.54
CA ASP A 5 -13.01 5.57 16.23
C ASP A 5 -12.06 6.54 16.93
N ASP A 6 -12.12 7.82 16.55
CA ASP A 6 -11.26 8.88 17.11
C ASP A 6 -11.55 9.17 18.59
N GLN A 7 -12.68 8.68 19.11
CA GLN A 7 -13.06 8.81 20.53
C GLN A 7 -12.62 7.60 21.36
N SER A 8 -11.92 6.64 20.78
CA SER A 8 -11.43 5.46 21.49
C SER A 8 -10.39 5.80 22.52
N LYS A 9 -10.48 5.13 23.65
CA LYS A 9 -9.57 5.26 24.79
C LYS A 9 -8.85 3.93 25.03
N PRO A 10 -7.71 3.93 25.72
CA PRO A 10 -7.00 2.70 26.08
C PRO A 10 -7.87 1.66 26.80
N GLU A 11 -8.85 2.11 27.59
CA GLU A 11 -9.79 1.27 28.35
C GLU A 11 -10.79 0.53 27.45
N ASP A 12 -11.01 1.00 26.23
CA ASP A 12 -11.86 0.32 25.22
C ASP A 12 -11.23 -0.98 24.71
N PHE A 13 -9.94 -1.22 25.00
CA PHE A 13 -9.19 -2.37 24.53
C PHE A 13 -8.78 -3.27 25.68
N ARG A 14 -9.07 -4.56 25.54
CA ARG A 14 -8.66 -5.56 26.53
C ARG A 14 -7.16 -5.85 26.41
N ARG A 15 -6.46 -5.77 27.53
CA ARG A 15 -5.05 -6.14 27.67
C ARG A 15 -4.85 -7.00 28.92
N PRO A 16 -4.16 -8.17 28.80
CA PRO A 16 -3.64 -8.79 27.58
C PRO A 16 -4.72 -9.26 26.61
N GLY A 17 -4.37 -9.39 25.32
CA GLY A 17 -5.26 -9.80 24.23
C GLY A 17 -4.53 -10.65 23.20
N HIS A 18 -5.28 -11.26 22.27
CA HIS A 18 -4.74 -12.16 21.24
C HIS A 18 -4.62 -11.50 19.86
N VAL A 19 -5.23 -10.32 19.67
CA VAL A 19 -5.07 -9.53 18.44
C VAL A 19 -4.07 -8.41 18.73
N PHE A 20 -2.90 -8.50 18.13
CA PHE A 20 -1.84 -7.52 18.29
C PHE A 20 -1.80 -6.59 17.06
N PRO A 21 -1.60 -5.27 17.27
CA PRO A 21 -1.51 -4.32 16.18
C PRO A 21 -0.16 -4.45 15.45
N LEU A 22 -0.21 -4.37 14.13
CA LEU A 22 0.96 -4.23 13.27
C LEU A 22 0.95 -2.85 12.62
N ILE A 23 2.11 -2.25 12.47
CA ILE A 23 2.26 -0.93 11.84
C ILE A 23 2.86 -1.13 10.44
N SER A 24 2.10 -0.68 9.43
CA SER A 24 2.58 -0.68 8.04
C SER A 24 3.68 0.36 7.82
N ARG A 25 4.55 0.11 6.87
CA ARG A 25 5.55 1.09 6.45
C ARG A 25 4.91 2.21 5.65
N LYS A 26 5.35 3.45 5.89
CA LYS A 26 4.97 4.60 5.07
C LYS A 26 5.37 4.33 3.62
N GLY A 27 4.47 4.59 2.67
CA GLY A 27 4.62 4.26 1.25
C GLY A 27 4.05 2.89 0.87
N GLY A 28 3.46 2.17 1.84
CA GLY A 28 2.65 0.98 1.61
C GLY A 28 3.36 -0.14 0.84
N VAL A 29 2.62 -0.84 -0.01
CA VAL A 29 3.13 -1.98 -0.80
C VAL A 29 4.20 -1.58 -1.82
N LEU A 30 4.35 -0.31 -2.15
CA LEU A 30 5.41 0.17 -3.03
C LEU A 30 6.79 0.18 -2.33
N VAL A 31 6.81 0.28 -1.01
CA VAL A 31 8.03 0.25 -0.19
C VAL A 31 8.29 -1.14 0.38
N ARG A 32 7.25 -1.83 0.81
CA ARG A 32 7.34 -3.19 1.35
C ARG A 32 6.16 -4.02 0.86
N ASN A 33 6.43 -5.07 0.09
CA ASN A 33 5.43 -5.99 -0.46
C ASN A 33 4.88 -6.97 0.59
N GLY A 34 4.38 -6.43 1.71
CA GLY A 34 3.83 -7.20 2.83
C GLY A 34 2.30 -7.12 2.92
N HIS A 35 1.69 -8.13 3.55
CA HIS A 35 0.24 -8.16 3.77
C HIS A 35 -0.24 -7.03 4.70
N THR A 36 0.60 -6.58 5.63
CA THR A 36 0.31 -5.43 6.50
C THR A 36 0.14 -4.15 5.68
N GLU A 37 1.06 -3.89 4.76
CA GLU A 37 1.01 -2.76 3.83
C GLU A 37 -0.18 -2.89 2.88
N ALA A 38 -0.43 -4.08 2.34
CA ALA A 38 -1.58 -4.33 1.47
C ALA A 38 -2.91 -4.05 2.18
N THR A 39 -3.02 -4.43 3.45
CA THR A 39 -4.23 -4.16 4.25
C THR A 39 -4.49 -2.66 4.38
N THR A 40 -3.48 -1.87 4.73
CA THR A 40 -3.64 -0.41 4.89
C THR A 40 -3.88 0.29 3.56
N ASP A 41 -3.18 -0.10 2.49
CA ASP A 41 -3.40 0.46 1.15
C ASP A 41 -4.80 0.17 0.62
N LEU A 42 -5.33 -1.03 0.80
CA LEU A 42 -6.70 -1.37 0.42
C LEU A 42 -7.73 -0.52 1.18
N MET A 43 -7.52 -0.28 2.48
CA MET A 43 -8.39 0.62 3.25
C MET A 43 -8.32 2.06 2.73
N ARG A 44 -7.13 2.56 2.46
CA ARG A 44 -6.90 3.90 1.90
C ARG A 44 -7.56 4.06 0.53
N LEU A 45 -7.35 3.10 -0.37
CA LEU A 45 -7.97 3.10 -1.71
C LEU A 45 -9.50 3.03 -1.67
N ALA A 46 -10.05 2.38 -0.66
CA ALA A 46 -11.49 2.35 -0.41
C ALA A 46 -12.02 3.65 0.23
N GLY A 47 -11.20 4.66 0.48
CA GLY A 47 -11.58 5.90 1.16
C GLY A 47 -11.89 5.74 2.65
N LEU A 48 -11.37 4.68 3.27
CA LEU A 48 -11.55 4.37 4.68
C LEU A 48 -10.31 4.78 5.48
N LYS A 49 -10.41 4.75 6.82
CA LYS A 49 -9.24 4.89 7.69
C LYS A 49 -8.28 3.72 7.47
N GLU A 50 -7.01 3.99 7.47
CA GLU A 50 -5.93 3.03 7.21
C GLU A 50 -5.75 2.02 8.34
N CYS A 51 -6.80 1.29 8.66
CA CYS A 51 -6.83 0.25 9.67
C CYS A 51 -7.71 -0.90 9.21
N GLY A 52 -7.15 -2.08 9.10
CA GLY A 52 -7.86 -3.29 8.67
C GLY A 52 -7.47 -4.50 9.50
N VAL A 53 -8.20 -5.57 9.31
CA VAL A 53 -7.89 -6.88 9.90
C VAL A 53 -7.45 -7.80 8.77
N CYS A 54 -6.34 -8.49 8.95
CA CYS A 54 -5.90 -9.57 8.06
C CYS A 54 -5.65 -10.83 8.87
N CYS A 55 -5.77 -11.96 8.20
CA CYS A 55 -5.54 -13.28 8.80
C CYS A 55 -4.97 -14.22 7.73
N GLU A 56 -3.94 -14.94 8.09
CA GLU A 56 -3.42 -16.02 7.27
C GLU A 56 -4.41 -17.19 7.26
N VAL A 57 -4.55 -17.83 6.08
CA VAL A 57 -5.45 -18.96 5.92
C VAL A 57 -4.69 -20.27 6.15
N MET A 58 -5.14 -21.03 7.13
CA MET A 58 -4.59 -22.36 7.45
C MET A 58 -5.49 -23.46 6.88
N LYS A 59 -4.89 -24.61 6.59
CA LYS A 59 -5.58 -25.87 6.31
C LYS A 59 -6.02 -26.53 7.62
N GLU A 60 -6.85 -27.56 7.50
CA GLU A 60 -7.32 -28.34 8.66
C GLU A 60 -6.16 -29.04 9.43
N ASP A 61 -5.08 -29.37 8.72
CA ASP A 61 -3.87 -29.96 9.31
C ASP A 61 -2.97 -28.93 10.05
N GLY A 62 -3.38 -27.66 10.10
CA GLY A 62 -2.65 -26.57 10.74
C GLY A 62 -1.53 -25.97 9.87
N THR A 63 -1.27 -26.48 8.68
CA THR A 63 -0.28 -25.89 7.77
C THR A 63 -0.90 -24.75 6.96
N MET A 64 -0.05 -23.81 6.49
CA MET A 64 -0.52 -22.66 5.73
C MET A 64 -0.98 -23.05 4.32
N MET A 65 -2.13 -22.52 3.90
CA MET A 65 -2.57 -22.65 2.52
C MET A 65 -1.61 -21.98 1.55
N ARG A 66 -1.43 -22.57 0.38
CA ARG A 66 -0.62 -22.03 -0.71
C ARG A 66 -1.51 -21.46 -1.82
N THR A 67 -0.93 -20.68 -2.71
CA THR A 67 -1.65 -19.91 -3.73
C THR A 67 -2.69 -20.70 -4.50
N SER A 68 -2.37 -21.93 -4.95
CA SER A 68 -3.33 -22.77 -5.67
C SER A 68 -4.56 -23.14 -4.83
N GLN A 69 -4.35 -23.45 -3.57
CA GLN A 69 -5.42 -23.81 -2.63
C GLN A 69 -6.27 -22.58 -2.27
N LEU A 70 -5.62 -21.44 -2.07
CA LEU A 70 -6.29 -20.16 -1.82
C LEU A 70 -7.16 -19.74 -3.01
N TRP A 71 -6.69 -20.00 -4.23
CA TRP A 71 -7.46 -19.74 -5.44
C TRP A 71 -8.74 -20.56 -5.53
N GLU A 72 -8.67 -21.87 -5.23
CA GLU A 72 -9.85 -22.73 -5.22
C GLU A 72 -10.81 -22.33 -4.09
N MET A 73 -10.32 -22.06 -2.89
CA MET A 73 -11.11 -21.55 -1.78
C MET A 73 -11.80 -20.21 -2.14
N ALA A 74 -11.10 -19.30 -2.79
CA ALA A 74 -11.68 -18.03 -3.21
C ALA A 74 -12.85 -18.23 -4.18
N LYS A 75 -12.75 -19.17 -5.14
CA LYS A 75 -13.84 -19.53 -6.04
C LYS A 75 -15.03 -20.13 -5.29
N GLU A 76 -14.77 -21.10 -4.42
CA GLU A 76 -15.79 -21.81 -3.65
C GLU A 76 -16.63 -20.84 -2.81
N HIS A 77 -15.96 -19.86 -2.18
CA HIS A 77 -16.60 -18.90 -1.31
C HIS A 77 -16.94 -17.56 -1.98
N ASN A 78 -16.77 -17.46 -3.30
CA ASN A 78 -17.00 -16.24 -4.08
C ASN A 78 -16.25 -15.01 -3.49
N LEU A 79 -14.97 -15.21 -3.12
CA LEU A 79 -14.11 -14.17 -2.57
C LEU A 79 -13.30 -13.52 -3.69
N THR A 80 -13.05 -12.24 -3.55
CA THR A 80 -12.09 -11.51 -4.41
C THR A 80 -10.68 -12.01 -4.12
N PHE A 81 -9.95 -12.35 -5.18
CA PHE A 81 -8.56 -12.77 -5.09
C PHE A 81 -7.68 -11.81 -5.87
N ILE A 82 -6.71 -11.22 -5.19
CA ILE A 82 -5.72 -10.33 -5.78
C ILE A 82 -4.32 -10.71 -5.29
N THR A 83 -3.29 -10.30 -6.02
CA THR A 83 -1.91 -10.39 -5.54
C THR A 83 -1.41 -9.02 -5.08
N ILE A 84 -0.36 -9.00 -4.24
CA ILE A 84 0.31 -7.74 -3.86
C ILE A 84 0.88 -7.05 -5.11
N ARG A 85 1.30 -7.80 -6.12
CA ARG A 85 1.78 -7.25 -7.38
C ARG A 85 0.69 -6.49 -8.13
N ASP A 86 -0.50 -7.08 -8.24
CA ASP A 86 -1.64 -6.41 -8.88
C ASP A 86 -1.97 -5.10 -8.16
N LEU A 87 -1.92 -5.11 -6.82
CA LEU A 87 -2.13 -3.91 -6.03
C LEU A 87 -1.04 -2.85 -6.26
N GLN A 88 0.23 -3.25 -6.33
CA GLN A 88 1.34 -2.34 -6.67
C GLN A 88 1.16 -1.72 -8.05
N ASP A 89 0.79 -2.52 -9.04
CA ASP A 89 0.59 -2.05 -10.41
C ASP A 89 -0.62 -1.12 -10.50
N TYR A 90 -1.70 -1.44 -9.78
CA TYR A 90 -2.86 -0.56 -9.66
C TYR A 90 -2.47 0.82 -9.09
N ILE A 91 -1.73 0.84 -7.98
CA ILE A 91 -1.29 2.08 -7.32
C ILE A 91 -0.40 2.91 -8.27
N ARG A 92 0.57 2.28 -8.96
CA ARG A 92 1.45 2.98 -9.91
C ARG A 92 0.71 3.62 -11.07
N ILE A 93 -0.40 3.01 -11.51
CA ILE A 93 -1.20 3.53 -12.63
C ILE A 93 -2.12 4.66 -12.18
N HIS A 94 -2.69 4.55 -10.97
CA HIS A 94 -3.79 5.44 -10.54
C HIS A 94 -3.32 6.55 -9.58
N GLU A 95 -2.13 6.44 -9.01
CA GLU A 95 -1.58 7.45 -8.11
C GLU A 95 -0.33 8.11 -8.70
N LYS A 96 -0.19 9.40 -8.46
CA LYS A 96 0.93 10.19 -8.94
C LYS A 96 1.94 10.37 -7.80
N HIS A 97 3.08 9.71 -7.91
CA HIS A 97 4.15 9.71 -6.90
C HIS A 97 5.34 10.60 -7.25
N VAL A 98 5.18 11.47 -8.26
CA VAL A 98 6.19 12.46 -8.64
C VAL A 98 5.60 13.84 -8.59
N LYS A 99 6.35 14.78 -8.03
CA LYS A 99 6.00 16.19 -7.93
C LYS A 99 7.03 17.02 -8.69
N GLU A 100 6.54 18.00 -9.44
CA GLU A 100 7.41 19.03 -10.01
C GLU A 100 7.89 19.96 -8.90
N GLU A 101 9.20 20.09 -8.79
CA GLU A 101 9.87 20.93 -7.77
C GLU A 101 10.43 22.21 -8.37
N ALA A 102 10.95 22.15 -9.59
CA ALA A 102 11.60 23.28 -10.22
C ALA A 102 11.49 23.24 -11.74
N VAL A 103 11.47 24.42 -12.35
CA VAL A 103 11.61 24.61 -13.78
C VAL A 103 12.70 25.62 -14.04
N ALA A 104 13.62 25.32 -14.92
CA ALA A 104 14.69 26.21 -15.32
C ALA A 104 14.85 26.28 -16.83
N ASN A 105 15.31 27.43 -17.34
CA ASN A 105 15.72 27.54 -18.72
C ASN A 105 17.14 26.99 -18.87
N LEU A 106 17.36 26.15 -19.87
CA LEU A 106 18.63 25.52 -20.15
C LEU A 106 19.06 25.86 -21.59
N PRO A 107 19.76 26.98 -21.81
CA PRO A 107 20.32 27.29 -23.11
C PRO A 107 21.49 26.34 -23.42
N THR A 108 21.47 25.74 -24.60
CA THR A 108 22.52 24.81 -25.06
C THR A 108 22.98 25.18 -26.48
N GLN A 109 24.09 24.61 -26.92
CA GLN A 109 24.56 24.77 -28.29
C GLN A 109 23.60 24.16 -29.36
N TYR A 110 22.61 23.36 -28.94
CA TYR A 110 21.62 22.73 -29.77
C TYR A 110 20.25 23.42 -29.75
N GLY A 111 20.11 24.48 -28.95
CA GLY A 111 18.89 25.25 -28.79
C GLY A 111 18.54 25.50 -27.32
N ASP A 112 17.44 26.22 -27.12
CA ASP A 112 16.92 26.55 -25.80
C ASP A 112 15.95 25.47 -25.35
N PHE A 113 16.23 24.87 -24.19
CA PHE A 113 15.37 23.86 -23.54
C PHE A 113 14.77 24.41 -22.24
N LYS A 114 13.67 23.84 -21.84
CA LYS A 114 13.18 23.92 -20.46
C LYS A 114 13.50 22.62 -19.75
N MET A 115 14.13 22.73 -18.60
CA MET A 115 14.43 21.61 -17.71
C MET A 115 13.39 21.58 -16.59
N TYR A 116 12.72 20.47 -16.42
CA TYR A 116 11.75 20.20 -15.37
C TYR A 116 12.38 19.24 -14.35
N GLY A 117 12.48 19.68 -13.11
CA GLY A 117 12.94 18.86 -11.98
C GLY A 117 11.76 18.25 -11.23
N TYR A 118 11.80 16.95 -11.03
CA TYR A 118 10.81 16.20 -10.29
C TYR A 118 11.43 15.49 -9.11
N ILE A 119 10.66 15.32 -8.04
CA ILE A 119 11.00 14.46 -6.91
C ILE A 119 9.97 13.34 -6.78
N ASN A 120 10.45 12.12 -6.54
CA ASN A 120 9.61 11.00 -6.17
C ASN A 120 9.33 11.09 -4.66
N ASP A 121 8.08 11.22 -4.27
CA ASP A 121 7.66 11.42 -2.87
C ASP A 121 7.73 10.15 -2.00
N ILE A 122 7.96 8.98 -2.63
CA ILE A 122 8.17 7.70 -1.93
C ILE A 122 9.66 7.45 -1.68
N THR A 123 10.49 7.59 -2.73
CA THR A 123 11.92 7.24 -2.68
C THR A 123 12.82 8.43 -2.38
N GLY A 124 12.33 9.66 -2.60
CA GLY A 124 13.13 10.89 -2.54
C GLY A 124 14.06 11.07 -3.73
N GLU A 125 13.98 10.24 -4.76
CA GLU A 125 14.81 10.34 -5.97
C GLU A 125 14.42 11.55 -6.81
N HIS A 126 15.44 12.19 -7.40
CA HIS A 126 15.27 13.32 -8.30
C HIS A 126 15.32 12.87 -9.76
N HIS A 127 14.41 13.38 -10.57
CA HIS A 127 14.33 13.11 -11.99
C HIS A 127 14.29 14.42 -12.77
N LEU A 128 14.86 14.41 -13.97
CA LEU A 128 14.88 15.57 -14.87
C LEU A 128 14.20 15.19 -16.19
N ALA A 129 13.43 16.13 -16.71
CA ALA A 129 12.89 16.09 -18.08
C ALA A 129 13.29 17.35 -18.83
N LEU A 130 13.58 17.23 -20.13
CA LEU A 130 13.93 18.31 -21.04
C LEU A 130 12.92 18.39 -22.19
#